data_17aa685bea06cdc89f581ed881743902
#
_entry.id   17aa685bea06cdc89f581ed881743902
#
_cell.length_a   1.000
_cell.length_b   1.000
_cell.length_c   1.000
_cell.angle_alpha   90.00
_cell.angle_beta   90.00
_cell.angle_gamma   90.00
#
_symmetry.space_group_name_H-M   'P 1'
#
loop_
_entity.id
_entity.type
_entity.pdbx_description
1 polymer ?
#
loop_
_entity_poly.entity_id
_entity_poly.type
_entity_poly.pdbx_seq_one_letter_code
_entity_poly.pdbx_strand_id
1 'polypeptide(L)'
;MYKRQHIFCREDQIISEAVDFCGLVTQVYTDLGFEDVSVKLALRPDMRAGDDDVWDRAEQGLRDALSEVGLEWEELPNEGAFYGPKIEYHLRDAIGRTWQCGTLQLDFVLPERLDAAYIGEDGNKHRPVMLHRAVLGTLEPVSYTHLTLPTKRIV
;
A
#
# COMPACT_ATOMS: atom_id res chain seq x y z
N MET A 1 -10.24 17.17 -1.73
CA MET A 1 -9.53 16.28 -0.79
C MET A 1 -8.73 15.27 -1.59
N TYR A 2 -7.40 15.25 -1.43
CA TYR A 2 -6.52 14.32 -2.15
C TYR A 2 -6.48 12.98 -1.40
N LYS A 3 -7.21 11.98 -1.90
CA LYS A 3 -7.25 10.65 -1.28
C LYS A 3 -6.03 9.78 -1.64
N ARG A 4 -5.39 10.06 -2.78
CA ARG A 4 -4.22 9.31 -3.28
C ARG A 4 -3.06 10.25 -3.51
N GLN A 5 -1.86 9.76 -3.23
CA GLN A 5 -0.60 10.44 -3.47
C GLN A 5 0.32 9.52 -4.29
N HIS A 6 1.27 10.12 -4.99
CA HIS A 6 2.26 9.40 -5.78
C HIS A 6 3.64 9.79 -5.30
N ILE A 7 4.48 8.79 -5.06
CA ILE A 7 5.90 8.95 -4.75
C ILE A 7 6.66 8.47 -5.97
N PHE A 8 7.63 9.25 -6.41
CA PHE A 8 8.60 8.83 -7.41
C PHE A 8 9.92 8.62 -6.68
N CYS A 9 10.46 7.41 -6.75
CA CYS A 9 11.70 7.04 -6.08
C CYS A 9 12.59 6.18 -7.00
N ARG A 10 13.81 5.94 -6.55
CA ARG A 10 14.69 4.94 -7.18
C ARG A 10 14.28 3.54 -6.72
N GLU A 11 14.67 2.52 -7.47
CA GLU A 11 14.36 1.12 -7.13
C GLU A 11 14.95 0.71 -5.77
N ASP A 12 16.15 1.19 -5.42
CA ASP A 12 16.80 0.94 -4.14
C ASP A 12 16.11 1.64 -2.94
N GLN A 13 15.19 2.57 -3.18
CA GLN A 13 14.42 3.27 -2.16
C GLN A 13 13.04 2.66 -1.89
N ILE A 14 12.62 1.63 -2.65
CA ILE A 14 11.29 1.02 -2.52
C ILE A 14 11.04 0.55 -1.08
N ILE A 15 12.01 -0.15 -0.49
CA ILE A 15 11.85 -0.71 0.87
C ILE A 15 11.70 0.42 1.88
N SER A 16 12.57 1.43 1.88
CA SER A 16 12.50 2.55 2.82
C SER A 16 11.19 3.34 2.72
N GLU A 17 10.72 3.64 1.49
CA GLU A 17 9.46 4.32 1.26
C GLU A 17 8.24 3.47 1.70
N ALA A 18 8.31 2.15 1.52
CA ALA A 18 7.27 1.25 1.97
C ALA A 18 7.24 1.13 3.50
N VAL A 19 8.41 1.06 4.16
CA VAL A 19 8.54 1.05 5.62
C VAL A 19 7.97 2.34 6.22
N ASP A 20 8.34 3.50 5.69
CA ASP A 20 7.82 4.80 6.12
C ASP A 20 6.29 4.89 5.98
N PHE A 21 5.76 4.38 4.86
CA PHE A 21 4.32 4.33 4.65
C PHE A 21 3.63 3.40 5.67
N CYS A 22 4.15 2.21 5.92
CA CYS A 22 3.60 1.27 6.89
C CYS A 22 3.58 1.89 8.30
N GLY A 23 4.66 2.56 8.70
CA GLY A 23 4.74 3.29 9.97
C GLY A 23 3.69 4.39 10.07
N LEU A 24 3.55 5.21 9.02
CA LEU A 24 2.54 6.26 8.95
C LEU A 24 1.11 5.72 9.06
N VAL A 25 0.77 4.68 8.32
CA VAL A 25 -0.58 4.08 8.34
C VAL A 25 -0.88 3.52 9.73
N THR A 26 0.05 2.78 10.31
CA THR A 26 -0.10 2.21 11.66
C THR A 26 -0.34 3.30 12.69
N GLN A 27 0.45 4.38 12.66
CA GLN A 27 0.26 5.51 13.58
C GLN A 27 -1.11 6.17 13.40
N VAL A 28 -1.50 6.49 12.16
CA VAL A 28 -2.79 7.14 11.88
C VAL A 28 -3.96 6.28 12.34
N TYR A 29 -3.92 4.97 12.10
CA TYR A 29 -5.01 4.08 12.51
C TYR A 29 -5.08 3.91 14.03
N THR A 30 -3.94 3.85 14.70
CA THR A 30 -3.86 3.84 16.17
C THR A 30 -4.44 5.13 16.75
N ASP A 31 -4.07 6.29 16.22
CA ASP A 31 -4.57 7.59 16.67
C ASP A 31 -6.09 7.75 16.47
N LEU A 32 -6.64 7.09 15.43
CA LEU A 32 -8.09 7.03 15.18
C LEU A 32 -8.81 5.95 16.01
N GLY A 33 -8.08 5.15 16.81
CA GLY A 33 -8.64 4.14 17.69
C GLY A 33 -9.03 2.82 16.98
N PHE A 34 -8.44 2.52 15.82
CA PHE A 34 -8.65 1.23 15.16
C PHE A 34 -7.70 0.18 15.73
N GLU A 35 -8.27 -0.84 16.40
CA GLU A 35 -7.52 -1.94 17.01
C GLU A 35 -7.46 -3.19 16.12
N ASP A 36 -8.45 -3.37 15.24
CA ASP A 36 -8.56 -4.55 14.36
C ASP A 36 -8.18 -4.16 12.92
N VAL A 37 -6.88 -4.24 12.66
CA VAL A 37 -6.26 -3.92 11.37
C VAL A 37 -5.61 -5.17 10.81
N SER A 38 -6.02 -5.63 9.64
CA SER A 38 -5.37 -6.72 8.92
C SER A 38 -4.61 -6.20 7.69
N VAL A 39 -3.39 -6.73 7.50
CA VAL A 39 -2.52 -6.36 6.38
C VAL A 39 -2.49 -7.50 5.37
N LYS A 40 -2.62 -7.17 4.10
CA LYS A 40 -2.59 -8.14 3.01
C LYS A 40 -1.63 -7.70 1.92
N LEU A 41 -0.92 -8.66 1.35
CA LEU A 41 -0.04 -8.46 0.20
C LEU A 41 -0.66 -9.12 -1.02
N ALA A 42 -1.22 -8.30 -1.92
CA ALA A 42 -1.81 -8.77 -3.15
C ALA A 42 -0.73 -8.90 -4.24
N LEU A 43 -0.59 -10.12 -4.73
CA LEU A 43 0.45 -10.56 -5.64
C LEU A 43 -0.03 -10.51 -7.10
N ARG A 44 0.90 -10.78 -8.03
CA ARG A 44 0.71 -10.73 -9.48
C ARG A 44 -0.52 -11.48 -9.94
N PRO A 45 -1.35 -10.90 -10.83
CA PRO A 45 -2.42 -11.61 -11.52
C PRO A 45 -1.88 -12.35 -12.76
N ASP A 46 -2.68 -13.28 -13.29
CA ASP A 46 -2.35 -14.00 -14.52
C ASP A 46 -2.15 -13.06 -15.72
N MET A 47 -3.05 -12.06 -15.84
CA MET A 47 -2.93 -11.02 -16.85
C MET A 47 -2.28 -9.77 -16.25
N ARG A 48 -1.02 -9.53 -16.60
CA ARG A 48 -0.21 -8.43 -16.07
C ARG A 48 0.64 -7.76 -17.13
N ALA A 49 1.09 -6.57 -16.87
CA ALA A 49 2.08 -5.83 -17.63
C ALA A 49 3.47 -5.98 -17.00
N GLY A 50 4.51 -5.95 -17.83
CA GLY A 50 5.90 -6.09 -17.40
C GLY A 50 6.38 -7.53 -17.31
N ASP A 51 7.69 -7.69 -17.22
CA ASP A 51 8.38 -8.98 -17.20
C ASP A 51 8.33 -9.62 -15.81
N ASP A 52 8.47 -10.94 -15.74
CA ASP A 52 8.43 -11.68 -14.47
C ASP A 52 9.52 -11.24 -13.49
N ASP A 53 10.71 -10.94 -13.98
CA ASP A 53 11.82 -10.45 -13.15
C ASP A 53 11.48 -9.14 -12.43
N VAL A 54 10.70 -8.26 -13.05
CA VAL A 54 10.24 -7.00 -12.46
C VAL A 54 9.25 -7.29 -11.34
N TRP A 55 8.34 -8.24 -11.58
CA TRP A 55 7.37 -8.67 -10.56
C TRP A 55 8.03 -9.36 -9.38
N ASP A 56 9.04 -10.22 -9.64
CA ASP A 56 9.78 -10.89 -8.57
C ASP A 56 10.45 -9.88 -7.64
N ARG A 57 11.13 -8.87 -8.21
CA ARG A 57 11.74 -7.81 -7.40
C ARG A 57 10.71 -6.96 -6.66
N ALA A 58 9.59 -6.62 -7.33
CA ALA A 58 8.53 -5.82 -6.74
C ALA A 58 7.88 -6.51 -5.54
N GLU A 59 7.49 -7.76 -5.70
CA GLU A 59 6.87 -8.55 -4.64
C GLU A 59 7.84 -8.79 -3.48
N GLN A 60 9.12 -9.11 -3.80
CA GLN A 60 10.13 -9.31 -2.77
C GLN A 60 10.40 -8.01 -1.99
N GLY A 61 10.49 -6.87 -2.66
CA GLY A 61 10.68 -5.58 -1.99
C GLY A 61 9.54 -5.24 -1.01
N LEU A 62 8.29 -5.57 -1.36
CA LEU A 62 7.16 -5.37 -0.43
C LEU A 62 7.15 -6.37 0.73
N ARG A 63 7.57 -7.64 0.50
CA ARG A 63 7.75 -8.64 1.58
C ARG A 63 8.83 -8.20 2.57
N ASP A 64 9.95 -7.72 2.05
CA ASP A 64 11.08 -7.25 2.86
C ASP A 64 10.66 -6.05 3.72
N ALA A 65 9.93 -5.10 3.14
CA ALA A 65 9.41 -3.94 3.86
C ALA A 65 8.44 -4.34 5.00
N LEU A 66 7.50 -5.25 4.73
CA LEU A 66 6.56 -5.76 5.74
C LEU A 66 7.29 -6.51 6.87
N SER A 67 8.31 -7.29 6.51
CA SER A 67 9.15 -8.02 7.47
C SER A 67 9.95 -7.06 8.34
N GLU A 68 10.52 -5.99 7.78
CA GLU A 68 11.31 -4.99 8.50
C GLU A 68 10.46 -4.23 9.52
N VAL A 69 9.21 -3.91 9.17
CA VAL A 69 8.26 -3.27 10.10
C VAL A 69 7.75 -4.25 11.16
N GLY A 70 7.89 -5.56 10.97
CA GLY A 70 7.42 -6.59 11.88
C GLY A 70 5.89 -6.77 11.88
N LEU A 71 5.23 -6.43 10.78
CA LEU A 71 3.80 -6.64 10.60
C LEU A 71 3.53 -8.10 10.20
N GLU A 72 2.43 -8.65 10.70
CA GLU A 72 1.88 -9.90 10.17
C GLU A 72 0.99 -9.60 8.96
N TRP A 73 1.11 -10.39 7.90
CA TRP A 73 0.31 -10.22 6.68
C TRP A 73 -0.12 -11.56 6.07
N GLU A 74 -1.15 -11.49 5.27
CA GLU A 74 -1.65 -12.59 4.44
C GLU A 74 -1.34 -12.30 2.97
N GLU A 75 -0.82 -13.30 2.24
CA GLU A 75 -0.64 -13.17 0.79
C GLU A 75 -1.95 -13.50 0.06
N LEU A 76 -2.29 -12.64 -0.92
CA LEU A 76 -3.44 -12.81 -1.80
C LEU A 76 -2.95 -13.04 -3.25
N PRO A 77 -2.77 -14.28 -3.68
CA PRO A 77 -2.39 -14.59 -5.05
C PRO A 77 -3.46 -14.09 -6.05
N ASN A 78 -3.03 -13.56 -7.19
CA ASN A 78 -3.89 -13.04 -8.26
C ASN A 78 -4.75 -11.79 -7.94
N GLU A 79 -4.58 -11.17 -6.77
CA GLU A 79 -5.36 -9.99 -6.35
C GLU A 79 -4.63 -8.66 -6.60
N GLY A 80 -3.39 -8.69 -7.06
CA GLY A 80 -2.63 -7.50 -7.46
C GLY A 80 -3.26 -6.80 -8.67
N ALA A 81 -2.91 -5.54 -8.88
CA ALA A 81 -3.30 -4.87 -10.11
C ALA A 81 -2.42 -5.35 -11.27
N PHE A 82 -2.90 -5.19 -12.51
CA PHE A 82 -2.16 -5.62 -13.69
C PHE A 82 -0.79 -4.93 -13.87
N TYR A 83 -0.52 -3.85 -13.17
CA TYR A 83 0.70 -3.04 -13.26
C TYR A 83 1.59 -3.10 -12.01
N GLY A 84 1.18 -3.79 -10.94
CA GLY A 84 2.03 -3.96 -9.77
C GLY A 84 1.36 -4.59 -8.56
N PRO A 85 2.17 -5.20 -7.67
CA PRO A 85 1.70 -5.72 -6.39
C PRO A 85 1.32 -4.59 -5.44
N LYS A 86 0.55 -4.90 -4.41
CA LYS A 86 0.10 -3.89 -3.45
C LYS A 86 -0.02 -4.43 -2.03
N ILE A 87 0.32 -3.59 -1.05
CA ILE A 87 -0.02 -3.78 0.35
C ILE A 87 -1.40 -3.16 0.58
N GLU A 88 -2.30 -3.89 1.20
CA GLU A 88 -3.64 -3.47 1.56
C GLU A 88 -3.82 -3.50 3.06
N TYR A 89 -4.40 -2.43 3.60
CA TYR A 89 -4.82 -2.35 5.00
C TYR A 89 -6.33 -2.42 5.08
N HIS A 90 -6.82 -3.40 5.79
CA HIS A 90 -8.23 -3.67 6.01
C HIS A 90 -8.61 -3.35 7.45
N LEU A 91 -9.60 -2.48 7.61
CA LEU A 91 -10.15 -2.09 8.91
C LEU A 91 -11.48 -2.79 9.14
N ARG A 92 -11.70 -3.22 10.38
CA ARG A 92 -12.98 -3.75 10.80
C ARG A 92 -13.83 -2.65 11.43
N ASP A 93 -15.05 -2.49 10.95
CA ASP A 93 -15.96 -1.51 11.53
C ASP A 93 -16.66 -2.05 12.79
N ALA A 94 -17.36 -1.14 13.52
CA ALA A 94 -18.01 -1.45 14.78
C ALA A 94 -19.13 -2.52 14.68
N ILE A 95 -19.59 -2.83 13.47
CA ILE A 95 -20.59 -3.88 13.21
C ILE A 95 -20.00 -5.14 12.57
N GLY A 96 -18.65 -5.24 12.54
CA GLY A 96 -17.91 -6.43 12.13
C GLY A 96 -17.64 -6.57 10.63
N ARG A 97 -17.92 -5.55 9.80
CA ARG A 97 -17.61 -5.56 8.37
C ARG A 97 -16.16 -5.14 8.14
N THR A 98 -15.51 -5.74 7.16
CA THR A 98 -14.13 -5.40 6.78
C THR A 98 -14.11 -4.49 5.55
N TRP A 99 -13.29 -3.45 5.60
CA TRP A 99 -13.13 -2.45 4.56
C TRP A 99 -11.66 -2.25 4.21
N GLN A 100 -11.30 -2.34 2.93
CA GLN A 100 -10.00 -1.92 2.47
C GLN A 100 -9.91 -0.39 2.57
N CYS A 101 -9.02 0.11 3.41
CA CYS A 101 -8.88 1.54 3.67
C CYS A 101 -7.53 2.09 3.21
N GLY A 102 -6.44 1.48 3.64
CA GLY A 102 -5.09 1.87 3.23
C GLY A 102 -4.58 1.04 2.05
N THR A 103 -3.76 1.64 1.20
CA THR A 103 -3.12 0.93 0.08
C THR A 103 -1.79 1.57 -0.24
N LEU A 104 -0.76 0.74 -0.41
CA LEU A 104 0.50 1.08 -1.07
C LEU A 104 0.66 0.18 -2.27
N GLN A 105 0.76 0.75 -3.46
CA GLN A 105 0.88 0.02 -4.70
C GLN A 105 2.13 0.40 -5.44
N LEU A 106 2.93 -0.59 -5.79
CA LEU A 106 4.16 -0.43 -6.56
C LEU A 106 3.83 -0.46 -8.05
N ASP A 107 4.44 0.44 -8.83
CA ASP A 107 4.16 0.61 -10.25
C ASP A 107 5.44 0.93 -11.03
N PHE A 108 5.85 -0.01 -11.87
CA PHE A 108 6.94 0.17 -12.82
C PHE A 108 6.46 0.56 -14.23
N VAL A 109 5.16 0.42 -14.51
CA VAL A 109 4.59 0.57 -15.86
C VAL A 109 4.27 2.02 -16.18
N LEU A 110 3.62 2.73 -15.23
CA LEU A 110 3.21 4.11 -15.47
C LEU A 110 4.39 5.07 -15.67
N PRO A 111 5.49 5.00 -14.93
CA PRO A 111 6.67 5.83 -15.20
C PRO A 111 7.20 5.67 -16.62
N GLU A 112 7.17 4.46 -17.16
CA GLU A 112 7.54 4.21 -18.55
C GLU A 112 6.58 4.87 -19.53
N ARG A 113 5.28 4.69 -19.34
CA ARG A 113 4.23 5.27 -20.21
C ARG A 113 4.21 6.80 -20.18
N LEU A 114 4.60 7.40 -19.06
CA LEU A 114 4.69 8.85 -18.85
C LEU A 114 6.02 9.43 -19.34
N ASP A 115 6.94 8.58 -19.80
CA ASP A 115 8.34 8.94 -20.09
C ASP A 115 8.99 9.71 -18.93
N ALA A 116 8.65 9.33 -17.70
CA ALA A 116 9.21 9.94 -16.52
C ALA A 116 10.68 9.55 -16.37
N ALA A 117 11.54 10.53 -16.07
CA ALA A 117 12.96 10.30 -15.87
C ALA A 117 13.52 11.25 -14.79
N TYR A 118 14.55 10.78 -14.07
CA TYR A 118 15.36 11.63 -13.20
C TYR A 118 16.81 11.57 -13.63
N ILE A 119 17.61 12.55 -13.22
CA ILE A 119 19.06 12.55 -13.46
C ILE A 119 19.73 11.89 -12.25
N GLY A 120 20.43 10.79 -12.50
CA GLY A 120 21.19 10.09 -11.48
C GLY A 120 22.49 10.80 -11.12
N GLU A 121 23.19 10.30 -10.10
CA GLU A 121 24.51 10.81 -9.69
C GLU A 121 25.58 10.63 -10.78
N ASP A 122 25.37 9.67 -11.67
CA ASP A 122 26.19 9.42 -12.86
C ASP A 122 25.97 10.43 -14.00
N GLY A 123 25.05 11.40 -13.81
CA GLY A 123 24.67 12.40 -14.81
C GLY A 123 23.76 11.87 -15.93
N ASN A 124 23.35 10.60 -15.88
CA ASN A 124 22.48 9.99 -16.89
C ASN A 124 21.01 10.04 -16.49
N LYS A 125 20.14 9.86 -17.48
CA LYS A 125 18.69 9.69 -17.25
C LYS A 125 18.39 8.27 -16.81
N HIS A 126 17.64 8.16 -15.72
CA HIS A 126 17.13 6.90 -15.19
C HIS A 126 15.61 6.94 -15.06
N ARG A 127 14.98 5.76 -15.14
CA ARG A 127 13.53 5.60 -14.93
C ARG A 127 13.23 5.50 -13.44
N PRO A 128 12.35 6.33 -12.88
CA PRO A 128 11.91 6.15 -11.50
C PRO A 128 10.92 4.99 -11.40
N VAL A 129 10.72 4.52 -10.17
CA VAL A 129 9.58 3.70 -9.78
C VAL A 129 8.52 4.61 -9.18
N MET A 130 7.25 4.26 -9.34
CA MET A 130 6.13 4.99 -8.75
C MET A 130 5.47 4.15 -7.65
N LEU A 131 5.21 4.77 -6.51
CA LEU A 131 4.40 4.22 -5.44
C LEU A 131 3.11 5.03 -5.34
N HIS A 132 1.97 4.38 -5.53
CA HIS A 132 0.65 4.95 -5.28
C HIS A 132 0.28 4.67 -3.84
N ARG A 133 0.03 5.71 -3.04
CA ARG A 133 -0.37 5.54 -1.65
C ARG A 133 -1.72 6.19 -1.33
N ALA A 134 -2.49 5.51 -0.50
CA ALA A 134 -3.69 6.04 0.11
C ALA A 134 -3.76 5.55 1.56
N VAL A 135 -3.84 6.47 2.53
CA VAL A 135 -3.96 6.11 3.95
C VAL A 135 -5.44 5.90 4.31
N LEU A 136 -6.31 6.78 3.88
CA LEU A 136 -7.73 6.84 4.23
C LEU A 136 -8.61 6.76 2.97
N GLY A 137 -8.36 5.74 2.13
CA GLY A 137 -9.01 5.58 0.83
C GLY A 137 -10.53 5.37 0.92
N THR A 138 -11.01 4.60 1.90
CA THR A 138 -12.42 4.25 2.10
C THR A 138 -12.83 4.48 3.56
N LEU A 139 -12.48 5.66 4.09
CA LEU A 139 -12.72 5.96 5.51
C LEU A 139 -14.18 6.29 5.84
N GLU A 140 -14.94 6.88 4.92
CA GLU A 140 -16.29 7.34 5.21
C GLU A 140 -17.20 6.27 5.82
N PRO A 141 -17.37 5.04 5.24
CA PRO A 141 -18.21 4.03 5.85
C PRO A 141 -17.66 3.51 7.18
N VAL A 142 -16.33 3.44 7.33
CA VAL A 142 -15.69 2.98 8.57
C VAL A 142 -15.86 4.01 9.67
N SER A 143 -15.57 5.29 9.40
CA SER A 143 -15.69 6.37 10.39
C SER A 143 -17.13 6.58 10.85
N TYR A 144 -18.10 6.45 9.95
CA TYR A 144 -19.52 6.58 10.32
C TYR A 144 -19.91 5.54 11.36
N THR A 145 -19.55 4.27 11.18
CA THR A 145 -19.89 3.21 12.13
C THR A 145 -19.02 3.26 13.39
N HIS A 146 -17.75 3.64 13.27
CA HIS A 146 -16.81 3.67 14.40
C HIS A 146 -17.01 4.88 15.32
N LEU A 147 -17.23 6.06 14.74
CA LEU A 147 -17.33 7.31 15.49
C LEU A 147 -18.75 7.70 15.88
N THR A 148 -19.78 7.23 15.16
CA THR A 148 -21.16 7.66 15.38
C THR A 148 -22.05 6.64 16.07
N LEU A 149 -21.71 5.34 15.98
CA LEU A 149 -22.43 4.33 16.75
C LEU A 149 -21.98 4.41 18.22
N PRO A 150 -22.94 4.49 19.18
CA PRO A 150 -22.56 4.49 20.57
C PRO A 150 -21.90 3.16 20.93
N THR A 151 -20.63 3.20 21.29
CA THR A 151 -19.88 2.08 21.87
C THR A 151 -20.32 1.81 23.31
N LYS A 152 -21.63 1.82 23.59
CA LYS A 152 -22.11 1.32 24.87
C LYS A 152 -21.93 -0.18 24.86
N ARG A 153 -20.87 -0.66 25.48
CA ARG A 153 -20.91 -1.98 26.12
C ARG A 153 -22.10 -1.92 27.09
N ILE A 154 -23.19 -2.57 26.72
CA ILE A 154 -24.24 -2.93 27.69
C ILE A 154 -23.57 -3.98 28.56
N VAL A 155 -23.29 -3.60 29.79
CA VAL A 155 -22.84 -4.51 30.85
C VAL A 155 -24.02 -5.35 31.27
#